data_2d29388125977557adf5244d981cc70d
#
_entry.id   2d29388125977557adf5244d981cc70d
#
_cell.length_a   1.000
_cell.length_b   1.000
_cell.length_c   1.000
_cell.angle_alpha   90.00
_cell.angle_beta   90.00
_cell.angle_gamma   90.00
#
_symmetry.space_group_name_H-M   'P 1'
#
loop_
_entity.id
_entity.type
_entity.pdbx_description
1 polymer ?
#
loop_
_entity_poly.entity_id
_entity_poly.type
_entity_poly.pdbx_seq_one_letter_code
_entity_poly.pdbx_strand_id
1 'polypeptide(L)'
;LSVSSTKRIEGTKNDGLERRQFLTLSAASFAAALLPLRSQAQEVAEASFSFDNLVNEMRQLAQSAYVAPEPVEGFLADLDYDAYQRIRFRPEQARWQEKGVTFRLHAFHPGWLFKEAVKINEVDGDAVAPMGFTTADFEYDNDDLAQSVPPNAEMPGVAGFRLHTPLNRADVFDELIVFQGASYFRALGKDTLYGLSARGLAVNTGLSEGEEFPRFSEVWLRRPEPGDTTVMIYAALDSPSVTGAYQFAVTPGETTVVEVTMRLFLRKDVKQLGIAPLTSMFLHNGADKGDFDDFRPSVHDSEVLVLNVGKDTTLCRPLNNPPRLASSYFGAENPRSFGLAQRNRDFEHYLDAQAHYERRPSLMIEPMGDWGKGMVRLVEIPSDLEGNDNIVAYWIPEADTLAGDELGYSYRMHWGMNPPGATSQTLGRVVRLRSGHGGVAGVEADTETRKFVIDFAGGQLSDMPSDAELEPVVSAQNGEIVEAILSRVDGRNEWRLVLELRAEADAIVEIKAVLSGYDRNLTETWVYQWINA
;
A
#
# COMPACT_ATOMS: atom_id res chain seq x y z
N LEU A 1 49.28 17.28 -5.44
CA LEU A 1 50.46 17.81 -4.72
C LEU A 1 50.29 17.38 -3.27
N SER A 2 50.92 16.32 -2.91
CA SER A 2 52.22 15.98 -2.35
C SER A 2 52.16 16.07 -0.82
N VAL A 3 52.34 14.99 -0.19
CA VAL A 3 53.44 14.22 0.30
C VAL A 3 53.70 14.39 1.80
N SER A 4 53.59 13.25 2.50
CA SER A 4 54.54 12.68 3.45
C SER A 4 54.67 13.30 4.85
N SER A 5 54.51 12.54 5.91
CA SER A 5 55.68 11.83 6.49
C SER A 5 55.31 10.96 7.70
N THR A 6 55.90 9.82 7.67
CA THR A 6 56.08 8.77 8.65
C THR A 6 56.80 9.26 9.93
N LYS A 7 56.40 8.78 11.11
CA LYS A 7 57.32 8.53 12.23
C LYS A 7 56.96 7.28 13.01
N ARG A 8 57.86 6.32 12.87
CA ARG A 8 58.04 5.14 13.72
C ARG A 8 58.69 5.56 15.04
N ILE A 9 58.28 4.98 16.14
CA ILE A 9 59.13 4.77 17.31
C ILE A 9 58.95 3.34 17.81
N GLU A 10 60.07 2.60 17.83
CA GLU A 10 60.34 1.33 18.47
C GLU A 10 60.09 1.43 20.00
N GLY A 11 59.56 0.48 20.74
CA GLY A 11 60.13 -0.84 21.00
C GLY A 11 60.55 -0.88 22.46
N THR A 12 59.95 -1.73 23.30
CA THR A 12 60.68 -2.37 24.40
C THR A 12 60.03 -3.71 24.74
N LYS A 13 60.89 -4.70 24.82
CA LYS A 13 60.71 -6.10 25.14
C LYS A 13 60.55 -6.33 26.66
N ASN A 14 60.08 -7.53 26.92
CA ASN A 14 60.33 -8.42 28.09
C ASN A 14 59.18 -8.45 29.10
N ASP A 15 58.74 -9.59 29.65
CA ASP A 15 59.33 -10.91 29.79
C ASP A 15 58.21 -11.92 30.01
N GLY A 16 58.44 -13.16 29.60
CA GLY A 16 57.57 -14.30 29.83
C GLY A 16 57.61 -14.80 31.27
N LEU A 17 56.56 -15.45 31.66
CA LEU A 17 56.58 -16.42 32.75
C LEU A 17 55.71 -17.62 32.40
N GLU A 18 56.35 -18.73 32.60
CA GLU A 18 56.07 -20.07 32.07
C GLU A 18 54.75 -20.69 32.58
N ARG A 19 54.22 -21.54 31.69
CA ARG A 19 53.37 -22.70 32.04
C ARG A 19 54.17 -23.61 32.95
N ARG A 20 53.63 -23.91 34.15
CA ARG A 20 53.80 -25.07 35.01
C ARG A 20 53.82 -24.63 36.45
N GLN A 21 52.71 -24.95 37.10
CA GLN A 21 52.61 -25.38 38.49
C GLN A 21 51.20 -25.08 39.00
N PHE A 22 50.40 -26.06 39.01
CA PHE A 22 49.49 -26.39 40.10
C PHE A 22 48.74 -27.70 39.75
N LEU A 23 49.50 -28.77 39.88
CA LEU A 23 48.95 -30.10 40.21
C LEU A 23 49.56 -30.43 41.56
N THR A 24 48.76 -30.53 42.58
CA THR A 24 48.77 -31.60 43.62
C THR A 24 48.02 -31.16 44.87
N LEU A 25 47.32 -32.17 45.43
CA LEU A 25 46.69 -32.29 46.75
C LEU A 25 45.32 -31.59 46.87
N SER A 26 44.19 -32.27 47.13
CA SER A 26 44.03 -33.37 48.09
C SER A 26 42.76 -34.17 47.78
N ALA A 27 42.88 -35.50 47.84
CA ALA A 27 41.78 -36.42 48.04
C ALA A 27 41.35 -36.37 49.52
N ALA A 28 40.09 -36.08 49.75
CA ALA A 28 39.42 -36.43 50.99
C ALA A 28 37.96 -36.78 50.74
N SER A 29 37.62 -37.99 51.00
CA SER A 29 36.34 -38.66 50.92
C SER A 29 35.23 -37.93 51.65
N PHE A 30 34.06 -37.82 50.97
CA PHE A 30 32.78 -37.96 51.67
C PHE A 30 31.76 -38.56 50.74
N ALA A 31 31.36 -39.78 51.00
CA ALA A 31 30.16 -40.41 50.44
C ALA A 31 28.95 -39.75 51.09
N ALA A 32 28.10 -39.13 50.29
CA ALA A 32 26.77 -38.77 50.71
C ALA A 32 25.82 -38.83 49.47
N ALA A 33 24.91 -39.78 49.58
CA ALA A 33 23.57 -39.83 49.04
C ALA A 33 23.37 -39.45 47.56
N LEU A 34 23.27 -40.47 46.71
CA LEU A 34 22.56 -40.48 45.45
C LEU A 34 21.08 -40.17 45.71
N LEU A 35 20.71 -38.91 45.61
CA LEU A 35 19.36 -38.47 45.31
C LEU A 35 19.34 -38.15 43.79
N PRO A 36 18.37 -38.67 43.03
CA PRO A 36 18.25 -38.26 41.64
C PRO A 36 17.87 -36.80 41.62
N LEU A 37 18.80 -35.94 41.20
CA LEU A 37 18.47 -34.63 40.67
C LEU A 37 17.52 -34.86 39.49
N ARG A 38 16.21 -34.81 39.75
CA ARG A 38 15.25 -34.48 38.71
C ARG A 38 15.72 -33.15 38.17
N SER A 39 16.31 -33.17 36.97
CA SER A 39 16.33 -32.00 36.10
C SER A 39 14.85 -31.61 35.95
N GLN A 40 14.45 -30.56 36.63
CA GLN A 40 13.33 -29.77 36.15
C GLN A 40 13.80 -29.25 34.79
N ALA A 41 13.51 -30.02 33.74
CA ALA A 41 13.29 -29.44 32.45
C ALA A 41 12.16 -28.43 32.74
N GLN A 42 12.51 -27.17 32.77
CA GLN A 42 11.58 -26.09 32.71
C GLN A 42 10.89 -26.36 31.37
N GLU A 43 9.67 -26.94 31.39
CA GLU A 43 8.75 -26.82 30.28
C GLU A 43 8.68 -25.32 30.05
N VAL A 44 9.39 -24.86 29.04
CA VAL A 44 9.08 -23.60 28.40
C VAL A 44 7.65 -23.83 27.92
N ALA A 45 6.69 -23.35 28.69
CA ALA A 45 5.31 -23.28 28.24
C ALA A 45 5.38 -22.65 26.87
N GLU A 46 5.07 -23.42 25.83
CA GLU A 46 4.91 -22.90 24.48
C GLU A 46 3.91 -21.75 24.64
N ALA A 47 4.42 -20.53 24.51
CA ALA A 47 3.60 -19.35 24.70
C ALA A 47 2.53 -19.39 23.62
N SER A 48 1.29 -19.55 24.02
CA SER A 48 0.15 -19.55 23.09
C SER A 48 0.20 -18.24 22.28
N PHE A 49 0.05 -18.32 20.98
CA PHE A 49 0.03 -17.13 20.13
C PHE A 49 -1.21 -16.28 20.43
N SER A 50 -0.99 -14.99 20.66
CA SER A 50 -2.05 -14.00 20.69
C SER A 50 -1.58 -12.68 20.07
N PHE A 51 -2.52 -11.88 19.57
CA PHE A 51 -2.19 -10.54 19.07
C PHE A 51 -1.58 -9.66 20.16
N ASP A 52 -2.04 -9.79 21.41
CA ASP A 52 -1.50 -9.04 22.55
C ASP A 52 -0.05 -9.43 22.86
N ASN A 53 0.32 -10.69 22.69
CA ASN A 53 1.71 -11.13 22.82
C ASN A 53 2.58 -10.50 21.74
N LEU A 54 2.13 -10.51 20.47
CA LEU A 54 2.82 -9.84 19.38
C LEU A 54 2.96 -8.33 19.62
N VAL A 55 1.91 -7.67 20.12
CA VAL A 55 1.96 -6.24 20.52
C VAL A 55 3.05 -6.00 21.57
N ASN A 56 3.15 -6.86 22.58
CA ASN A 56 4.17 -6.74 23.63
C ASN A 56 5.58 -6.98 23.08
N GLU A 57 5.76 -7.94 22.18
CA GLU A 57 7.04 -8.19 21.51
C GLU A 57 7.48 -6.96 20.70
N MET A 58 6.58 -6.37 19.91
CA MET A 58 6.91 -5.19 19.11
C MET A 58 7.20 -3.97 19.99
N ARG A 59 6.50 -3.82 21.11
CA ARG A 59 6.80 -2.78 22.11
C ARG A 59 8.20 -2.94 22.71
N GLN A 60 8.60 -4.17 23.02
CA GLN A 60 9.94 -4.46 23.53
C GLN A 60 11.01 -4.27 22.44
N LEU A 61 10.73 -4.70 21.20
CA LEU A 61 11.63 -4.54 20.07
C LEU A 61 11.90 -3.06 19.78
N ALA A 62 10.91 -2.18 19.96
CA ALA A 62 11.09 -0.74 19.81
C ALA A 62 12.12 -0.12 20.76
N GLN A 63 12.37 -0.75 21.92
CA GLN A 63 13.38 -0.29 22.89
C GLN A 63 14.82 -0.66 22.47
N SER A 64 14.97 -1.50 21.45
CA SER A 64 16.27 -1.92 20.92
C SER A 64 16.60 -1.17 19.63
N ALA A 65 17.91 -1.03 19.36
CA ALA A 65 18.34 -0.51 18.07
C ALA A 65 17.89 -1.43 16.93
N TYR A 66 17.51 -0.82 15.81
CA TYR A 66 17.16 -1.57 14.60
C TYR A 66 18.35 -2.38 14.09
N VAL A 67 18.10 -3.62 13.74
CA VAL A 67 19.06 -4.51 13.10
C VAL A 67 18.52 -4.83 11.70
N ALA A 68 19.26 -4.43 10.68
CA ALA A 68 18.89 -4.76 9.31
C ALA A 68 18.87 -6.28 9.11
N PRO A 69 17.89 -6.83 8.38
CA PRO A 69 17.85 -8.25 8.09
C PRO A 69 19.06 -8.66 7.24
N GLU A 70 19.55 -9.86 7.48
CA GLU A 70 20.57 -10.44 6.62
C GLU A 70 19.94 -10.85 5.28
N PRO A 71 20.58 -10.49 4.15
CA PRO A 71 20.09 -10.91 2.85
C PRO A 71 20.29 -12.42 2.64
N VAL A 72 19.47 -13.01 1.77
CA VAL A 72 19.64 -14.40 1.36
C VAL A 72 20.99 -14.62 0.68
N GLU A 73 21.57 -15.81 0.85
CA GLU A 73 22.88 -16.17 0.35
C GLU A 73 22.82 -17.30 -0.68
N GLY A 74 23.98 -17.64 -1.27
CA GLY A 74 24.14 -18.74 -2.20
C GLY A 74 23.33 -18.54 -3.47
N PHE A 75 22.77 -19.64 -4.02
CA PHE A 75 22.02 -19.62 -5.29
C PHE A 75 20.83 -18.62 -5.27
N LEU A 76 20.26 -18.32 -4.12
CA LEU A 76 19.18 -17.33 -3.98
C LEU A 76 19.67 -15.90 -4.28
N ALA A 77 20.88 -15.57 -3.85
CA ALA A 77 21.48 -14.26 -4.07
C ALA A 77 21.90 -14.03 -5.54
N ASP A 78 22.18 -15.11 -6.25
CA ASP A 78 22.69 -15.10 -7.63
C ASP A 78 21.57 -15.01 -8.69
N LEU A 79 20.30 -15.12 -8.29
CA LEU A 79 19.16 -15.02 -9.20
C LEU A 79 19.06 -13.61 -9.79
N ASP A 80 19.12 -13.53 -11.12
CA ASP A 80 18.81 -12.33 -11.88
C ASP A 80 17.30 -12.25 -12.24
N TYR A 81 16.91 -11.20 -12.94
CA TYR A 81 15.53 -10.97 -13.35
C TYR A 81 14.97 -12.10 -14.25
N ASP A 82 15.76 -12.51 -15.25
CA ASP A 82 15.33 -13.50 -16.24
C ASP A 82 15.15 -14.89 -15.60
N ALA A 83 16.04 -15.26 -14.68
CA ALA A 83 15.91 -16.47 -13.88
C ALA A 83 14.70 -16.41 -12.94
N TYR A 84 14.54 -15.28 -12.25
CA TYR A 84 13.46 -15.11 -11.29
C TYR A 84 12.07 -15.21 -11.93
N GLN A 85 11.86 -14.66 -13.13
CA GLN A 85 10.59 -14.75 -13.86
C GLN A 85 10.20 -16.18 -14.24
N ARG A 86 11.14 -17.11 -14.25
CA ARG A 86 10.95 -18.53 -14.59
C ARG A 86 10.72 -19.42 -13.38
N ILE A 87 10.58 -18.81 -12.20
CA ILE A 87 10.29 -19.54 -10.96
C ILE A 87 8.81 -19.40 -10.64
N ARG A 88 8.15 -20.53 -10.43
CA ARG A 88 6.72 -20.56 -10.09
C ARG A 88 6.50 -21.47 -8.90
N PHE A 89 5.60 -21.08 -8.01
CA PHE A 89 5.14 -21.97 -6.94
C PHE A 89 4.30 -23.10 -7.55
N ARG A 90 4.53 -24.33 -7.11
CA ARG A 90 3.77 -25.51 -7.57
C ARG A 90 2.39 -25.54 -6.90
N PRO A 91 1.27 -25.46 -7.64
CA PRO A 91 -0.07 -25.46 -7.04
C PRO A 91 -0.37 -26.70 -6.19
N GLU A 92 0.22 -27.83 -6.53
CA GLU A 92 0.12 -29.10 -5.78
C GLU A 92 0.85 -29.06 -4.42
N GLN A 93 1.71 -28.08 -4.20
CA GLN A 93 2.39 -27.81 -2.92
C GLN A 93 1.69 -26.74 -2.09
N ALA A 94 0.52 -26.25 -2.53
CA ALA A 94 -0.26 -25.29 -1.75
C ALA A 94 -0.49 -25.80 -0.32
N ARG A 95 -0.42 -24.90 0.66
CA ARG A 95 -0.82 -25.25 2.03
C ARG A 95 -2.35 -25.19 2.14
N TRP A 96 -2.92 -25.94 3.10
CA TRP A 96 -4.35 -25.99 3.40
C TRP A 96 -5.23 -26.62 2.31
N GLN A 97 -4.79 -27.79 1.81
CA GLN A 97 -5.50 -28.52 0.76
C GLN A 97 -6.59 -29.49 1.28
N GLU A 98 -6.90 -29.44 2.56
CA GLU A 98 -7.88 -30.31 3.20
C GLU A 98 -9.29 -30.08 2.64
N LYS A 99 -10.09 -31.14 2.66
CA LYS A 99 -11.45 -31.10 2.12
C LYS A 99 -12.32 -30.11 2.91
N GLY A 100 -12.94 -29.18 2.20
CA GLY A 100 -13.83 -28.18 2.77
C GLY A 100 -13.15 -26.89 3.21
N VAL A 101 -11.82 -26.82 3.20
CA VAL A 101 -11.07 -25.56 3.40
C VAL A 101 -11.10 -24.78 2.09
N THR A 102 -11.49 -23.51 2.19
CA THR A 102 -11.72 -22.61 1.04
C THR A 102 -10.53 -21.70 0.74
N PHE A 103 -9.48 -21.76 1.53
CA PHE A 103 -8.26 -20.98 1.32
C PHE A 103 -7.10 -21.88 0.93
N ARG A 104 -6.19 -21.34 0.10
CA ARG A 104 -4.91 -21.96 -0.28
C ARG A 104 -3.81 -20.94 -0.15
N LEU A 105 -2.65 -21.38 0.35
CA LEU A 105 -1.48 -20.50 0.46
C LEU A 105 -0.40 -20.96 -0.54
N HIS A 106 0.10 -19.99 -1.31
CA HIS A 106 1.30 -20.12 -2.14
C HIS A 106 2.34 -19.12 -1.66
N ALA A 107 3.62 -19.49 -1.72
CA ALA A 107 4.74 -18.63 -1.37
C ALA A 107 5.39 -18.04 -2.62
N PHE A 108 6.09 -16.89 -2.44
CA PHE A 108 6.98 -16.33 -3.45
C PHE A 108 8.43 -16.70 -3.13
N HIS A 109 9.16 -17.09 -4.16
CA HIS A 109 10.56 -17.45 -4.05
C HIS A 109 11.42 -16.25 -3.66
N PRO A 110 12.30 -16.34 -2.65
CA PRO A 110 13.25 -15.28 -2.35
C PRO A 110 14.36 -15.20 -3.42
N GLY A 111 14.95 -14.03 -3.59
CA GLY A 111 16.03 -13.78 -4.56
C GLY A 111 15.80 -12.55 -5.42
N TRP A 112 16.69 -12.24 -6.35
CA TRP A 112 16.67 -11.05 -7.19
C TRP A 112 16.55 -9.76 -6.38
N LEU A 113 15.42 -9.04 -6.42
CA LEU A 113 15.13 -7.85 -5.59
C LEU A 113 14.65 -8.22 -4.17
N PHE A 114 14.14 -9.44 -3.98
CA PHE A 114 13.55 -9.91 -2.72
C PHE A 114 14.57 -10.71 -1.92
N LYS A 115 15.65 -10.02 -1.51
CA LYS A 115 16.76 -10.64 -0.79
C LYS A 115 16.55 -10.75 0.71
N GLU A 116 15.56 -10.06 1.25
CA GLU A 116 15.22 -10.09 2.67
C GLU A 116 14.05 -11.05 2.89
N ALA A 117 14.34 -12.23 3.39
CA ALA A 117 13.33 -13.26 3.58
C ALA A 117 12.34 -12.87 4.70
N VAL A 118 11.07 -13.26 4.49
CA VAL A 118 9.98 -13.15 5.46
C VAL A 118 9.74 -14.53 6.05
N LYS A 119 9.66 -14.63 7.37
CA LYS A 119 9.29 -15.88 8.06
C LYS A 119 7.78 -16.01 8.09
N ILE A 120 7.30 -17.22 7.83
CA ILE A 120 5.87 -17.54 7.92
C ILE A 120 5.68 -18.61 8.98
N ASN A 121 4.71 -18.40 9.86
CA ASN A 121 4.28 -19.34 10.88
C ASN A 121 2.80 -19.68 10.68
N GLU A 122 2.43 -20.91 10.96
CA GLU A 122 1.05 -21.36 11.08
C GLU A 122 0.62 -21.31 12.54
N VAL A 123 -0.61 -20.84 12.78
CA VAL A 123 -1.26 -20.87 14.11
C VAL A 123 -2.43 -21.83 14.02
N ASP A 124 -2.33 -22.97 14.70
CA ASP A 124 -3.38 -24.00 14.80
C ASP A 124 -3.89 -24.06 16.25
N GLY A 125 -5.09 -23.54 16.49
CA GLY A 125 -5.55 -23.24 17.85
C GLY A 125 -4.64 -22.23 18.54
N ASP A 126 -3.93 -22.67 19.57
CA ASP A 126 -2.94 -21.87 20.31
C ASP A 126 -1.48 -22.26 19.96
N ALA A 127 -1.29 -23.31 19.18
CA ALA A 127 0.03 -23.78 18.79
C ALA A 127 0.59 -22.97 17.61
N VAL A 128 1.89 -22.68 17.65
CA VAL A 128 2.61 -22.00 16.58
C VAL A 128 3.66 -22.95 16.03
N ALA A 129 3.68 -23.11 14.70
CA ALA A 129 4.71 -23.87 14.01
C ALA A 129 5.27 -23.08 12.82
N PRO A 130 6.61 -23.05 12.62
CA PRO A 130 7.18 -22.49 11.41
C PRO A 130 6.63 -23.20 10.16
N MET A 131 6.19 -22.42 9.18
CA MET A 131 5.79 -22.96 7.87
C MET A 131 7.02 -22.96 6.95
N GLY A 132 7.72 -24.11 6.91
CA GLY A 132 8.91 -24.28 6.09
C GLY A 132 8.57 -24.38 4.59
N PHE A 133 9.47 -23.84 3.77
CA PHE A 133 9.45 -23.97 2.32
C PHE A 133 10.82 -24.45 1.83
N THR A 134 10.80 -25.21 0.76
CA THR A 134 11.99 -25.78 0.12
C THR A 134 11.99 -25.48 -1.37
N THR A 135 13.09 -25.73 -2.03
CA THR A 135 13.18 -25.63 -3.49
C THR A 135 12.23 -26.59 -4.23
N ALA A 136 11.77 -27.66 -3.58
CA ALA A 136 10.78 -28.58 -4.16
C ALA A 136 9.36 -27.99 -4.23
N ASP A 137 9.06 -26.94 -3.47
CA ASP A 137 7.78 -26.22 -3.54
C ASP A 137 7.65 -25.39 -4.82
N PHE A 138 8.75 -25.25 -5.60
CA PHE A 138 8.80 -24.39 -6.78
C PHE A 138 9.15 -25.18 -8.04
N GLU A 139 8.69 -24.67 -9.16
CA GLU A 139 9.07 -25.08 -10.50
C GLU A 139 10.06 -24.06 -11.07
N TYR A 140 11.11 -24.57 -11.71
CA TYR A 140 12.15 -23.80 -12.36
C TYR A 140 12.09 -24.08 -13.86
N ASP A 141 11.45 -23.18 -14.62
CA ASP A 141 11.13 -23.35 -16.05
C ASP A 141 12.35 -23.05 -16.94
N ASN A 142 13.48 -23.70 -16.65
CA ASN A 142 14.71 -23.69 -17.45
C ASN A 142 15.63 -24.78 -16.93
N ASP A 143 16.17 -25.62 -17.85
CA ASP A 143 17.04 -26.73 -17.48
C ASP A 143 18.33 -26.31 -16.79
N ASP A 144 18.95 -25.20 -17.22
CA ASP A 144 20.18 -24.67 -16.62
C ASP A 144 19.90 -24.13 -15.21
N LEU A 145 18.79 -23.42 -15.04
CA LEU A 145 18.34 -22.92 -13.75
C LEU A 145 18.02 -24.08 -12.80
N ALA A 146 17.24 -25.06 -13.27
CA ALA A 146 16.86 -26.24 -12.49
C ALA A 146 18.08 -27.05 -12.02
N GLN A 147 19.14 -27.14 -12.85
CA GLN A 147 20.39 -27.83 -12.50
C GLN A 147 21.23 -27.04 -11.48
N SER A 148 21.10 -25.69 -11.44
CA SER A 148 21.84 -24.84 -10.50
C SER A 148 21.22 -24.81 -9.09
N VAL A 149 19.95 -25.20 -8.98
CA VAL A 149 19.18 -25.17 -7.72
C VAL A 149 19.38 -26.49 -6.96
N PRO A 150 19.84 -26.45 -5.70
CA PRO A 150 19.95 -27.66 -4.89
C PRO A 150 18.57 -28.28 -4.64
N PRO A 151 18.40 -29.60 -4.87
CA PRO A 151 17.12 -30.25 -4.67
C PRO A 151 16.74 -30.30 -3.18
N ASN A 152 15.48 -30.02 -2.86
CA ASN A 152 14.93 -30.02 -1.50
C ASN A 152 15.71 -29.17 -0.48
N ALA A 153 16.39 -28.11 -0.95
CA ALA A 153 17.07 -27.19 -0.07
C ALA A 153 16.05 -26.38 0.75
N GLU A 154 16.24 -26.30 2.05
CA GLU A 154 15.45 -25.44 2.93
C GLU A 154 15.72 -23.97 2.60
N MET A 155 14.68 -23.15 2.64
CA MET A 155 14.76 -21.71 2.45
C MET A 155 14.75 -20.99 3.80
N PRO A 156 15.50 -19.90 3.97
CA PRO A 156 15.51 -19.13 5.22
C PRO A 156 14.18 -18.41 5.51
N GLY A 157 13.27 -18.43 4.56
CA GLY A 157 11.97 -17.82 4.50
C GLY A 157 11.55 -17.62 3.04
N VAL A 158 10.61 -16.73 2.80
CA VAL A 158 10.02 -16.47 1.46
C VAL A 158 10.07 -14.98 1.12
N ALA A 159 9.90 -14.61 -0.14
CA ALA A 159 9.77 -13.20 -0.55
C ALA A 159 8.42 -12.58 -0.18
N GLY A 160 7.46 -13.42 0.19
CA GLY A 160 6.09 -13.08 0.50
C GLY A 160 5.18 -14.27 0.20
N PHE A 161 3.88 -14.04 0.27
CA PHE A 161 2.89 -15.08 0.05
C PHE A 161 1.63 -14.52 -0.60
N ARG A 162 0.82 -15.41 -1.14
CA ARG A 162 -0.51 -15.11 -1.65
C ARG A 162 -1.52 -16.15 -1.17
N LEU A 163 -2.72 -15.67 -0.90
CA LEU A 163 -3.86 -16.51 -0.59
C LEU A 163 -4.80 -16.58 -1.80
N HIS A 164 -5.32 -17.76 -2.01
CA HIS A 164 -6.29 -18.06 -3.05
C HIS A 164 -7.59 -18.52 -2.42
N THR A 165 -8.72 -18.22 -3.07
CA THR A 165 -10.06 -18.66 -2.67
C THR A 165 -10.95 -18.80 -3.91
N PRO A 166 -12.06 -19.54 -3.85
CA PRO A 166 -13.08 -19.50 -4.89
C PRO A 166 -13.79 -18.13 -4.92
N LEU A 167 -13.20 -17.14 -5.60
CA LEU A 167 -13.70 -15.76 -5.63
C LEU A 167 -14.69 -15.52 -6.78
N ASN A 168 -14.29 -15.87 -8.01
CA ASN A 168 -15.12 -15.67 -9.20
C ASN A 168 -15.98 -16.89 -9.53
N ARG A 169 -15.42 -18.08 -9.34
CA ARG A 169 -16.06 -19.36 -9.63
C ARG A 169 -15.82 -20.35 -8.49
N ALA A 170 -16.85 -21.12 -8.14
CA ALA A 170 -16.77 -22.06 -7.02
C ALA A 170 -15.76 -23.22 -7.21
N ASP A 171 -15.36 -23.49 -8.44
CA ASP A 171 -14.45 -24.57 -8.82
C ASP A 171 -13.01 -24.10 -9.10
N VAL A 172 -12.73 -22.80 -8.99
CA VAL A 172 -11.42 -22.19 -9.26
C VAL A 172 -10.95 -21.39 -8.06
N PHE A 173 -9.72 -21.66 -7.61
CA PHE A 173 -9.06 -20.88 -6.59
C PHE A 173 -8.36 -19.68 -7.25
N ASP A 174 -9.03 -18.54 -7.25
CA ASP A 174 -8.47 -17.27 -7.72
C ASP A 174 -7.56 -16.67 -6.65
N GLU A 175 -6.62 -15.84 -7.05
CA GLU A 175 -5.86 -15.01 -6.09
C GLU A 175 -6.81 -14.07 -5.36
N LEU A 176 -6.64 -13.94 -4.05
CA LEU A 176 -7.43 -13.09 -3.17
C LEU A 176 -6.63 -11.91 -2.65
N ILE A 177 -5.46 -12.20 -2.06
CA ILE A 177 -4.59 -11.20 -1.45
C ILE A 177 -3.14 -11.64 -1.55
N VAL A 178 -2.25 -10.68 -1.80
CA VAL A 178 -0.80 -10.88 -1.96
C VAL A 178 -0.08 -9.95 -1.00
N PHE A 179 0.92 -10.48 -0.29
CA PHE A 179 1.90 -9.73 0.48
C PHE A 179 3.28 -10.00 -0.12
N GLN A 180 3.93 -8.97 -0.65
CA GLN A 180 5.28 -9.09 -1.23
C GLN A 180 5.99 -7.74 -1.26
N GLY A 181 7.24 -7.71 -0.82
CA GLY A 181 8.09 -6.52 -0.81
C GLY A 181 7.77 -5.56 0.33
N ALA A 182 8.73 -5.27 1.19
CA ALA A 182 8.58 -4.42 2.37
C ALA A 182 7.27 -4.71 3.12
N SER A 183 6.31 -3.78 3.14
CA SER A 183 4.99 -3.98 3.73
C SER A 183 3.85 -3.83 2.72
N TYR A 184 4.13 -4.02 1.43
CA TYR A 184 3.12 -3.92 0.38
C TYR A 184 2.18 -5.13 0.36
N PHE A 185 0.91 -4.86 0.07
CA PHE A 185 -0.07 -5.88 -0.20
C PHE A 185 -1.15 -5.38 -1.16
N ARG A 186 -1.79 -6.33 -1.86
CA ARG A 186 -2.87 -6.08 -2.83
C ARG A 186 -3.96 -7.11 -2.61
N ALA A 187 -5.23 -6.71 -2.74
CA ALA A 187 -6.35 -7.64 -2.69
C ALA A 187 -7.28 -7.46 -3.90
N LEU A 188 -8.06 -8.49 -4.17
CA LEU A 188 -9.03 -8.53 -5.26
C LEU A 188 -10.43 -8.71 -4.71
N GLY A 189 -11.38 -7.93 -5.23
CA GLY A 189 -12.80 -8.25 -5.19
C GLY A 189 -13.18 -9.12 -6.40
N LYS A 190 -14.43 -9.59 -6.41
CA LYS A 190 -14.95 -10.36 -7.54
C LYS A 190 -14.83 -9.57 -8.86
N ASP A 191 -14.45 -10.26 -9.93
CA ASP A 191 -14.30 -9.75 -11.29
C ASP A 191 -13.24 -8.65 -11.47
N THR A 192 -12.38 -8.40 -10.47
CA THR A 192 -11.28 -7.44 -10.55
C THR A 192 -9.96 -8.08 -10.95
N LEU A 193 -9.05 -7.28 -11.48
CA LEU A 193 -7.65 -7.61 -11.73
C LEU A 193 -6.75 -6.72 -10.85
N TYR A 194 -5.50 -7.14 -10.60
CA TYR A 194 -4.58 -6.35 -9.81
C TYR A 194 -4.32 -4.96 -10.39
N GLY A 195 -4.41 -3.96 -9.55
CA GLY A 195 -4.13 -2.56 -9.81
C GLY A 195 -3.35 -1.97 -8.65
N LEU A 196 -3.93 -0.95 -8.01
CA LEU A 196 -3.33 -0.28 -6.86
C LEU A 196 -2.95 -1.26 -5.74
N SER A 197 -2.07 -0.81 -4.87
CA SER A 197 -1.61 -1.52 -3.68
C SER A 197 -1.85 -0.70 -2.41
N ALA A 198 -1.69 -1.36 -1.27
CA ALA A 198 -1.59 -0.74 0.03
C ALA A 198 -0.25 -1.09 0.67
N ARG A 199 0.14 -0.34 1.69
CA ARG A 199 1.32 -0.60 2.52
C ARG A 199 0.90 -0.70 3.98
N GLY A 200 1.70 -1.37 4.78
CA GLY A 200 1.50 -1.35 6.24
C GLY A 200 1.61 0.06 6.80
N LEU A 201 2.65 0.79 6.43
CA LEU A 201 2.94 2.12 6.93
C LEU A 201 3.70 2.95 5.89
N ALA A 202 3.51 4.27 5.90
CA ALA A 202 4.32 5.23 5.16
C ALA A 202 5.12 6.10 6.14
N VAL A 203 6.43 6.21 5.92
CA VAL A 203 7.32 7.00 6.78
C VAL A 203 8.11 7.97 5.90
N ASN A 204 7.86 9.26 6.08
CA ASN A 204 8.52 10.35 5.37
C ASN A 204 8.39 10.28 3.83
N THR A 205 7.31 9.70 3.31
CA THR A 205 7.07 9.55 1.87
C THR A 205 7.05 10.91 1.16
N GLY A 206 7.86 11.03 0.10
CA GLY A 206 7.94 12.26 -0.69
C GLY A 206 8.53 13.46 0.06
N LEU A 207 9.32 13.24 1.09
CA LEU A 207 10.10 14.27 1.78
C LEU A 207 11.55 14.28 1.28
N SER A 208 12.22 15.43 1.40
CA SER A 208 13.62 15.63 0.98
C SER A 208 14.62 14.79 1.76
N GLU A 209 14.29 14.42 2.98
CA GLU A 209 15.13 13.60 3.86
C GLU A 209 15.17 12.11 3.44
N GLY A 210 14.33 11.72 2.51
CA GLY A 210 14.18 10.35 2.03
C GLY A 210 13.08 9.57 2.74
N GLU A 211 12.51 8.63 2.02
CA GLU A 211 11.46 7.72 2.50
C GLU A 211 12.08 6.53 3.21
N GLU A 212 11.45 6.10 4.31
CA GLU A 212 11.75 4.85 4.98
C GLU A 212 10.67 3.83 4.62
N PHE A 213 11.07 2.58 4.34
CA PHE A 213 10.18 1.50 3.97
C PHE A 213 10.09 0.45 5.09
N PRO A 214 9.17 0.59 6.05
CA PRO A 214 8.92 -0.46 7.04
C PRO A 214 8.53 -1.77 6.35
N ARG A 215 9.03 -2.89 6.88
CA ARG A 215 8.78 -4.21 6.29
C ARG A 215 8.03 -5.13 7.25
N PHE A 216 7.21 -6.01 6.71
CA PHE A 216 6.72 -7.16 7.45
C PHE A 216 7.84 -8.20 7.49
N SER A 217 8.41 -8.40 8.67
CA SER A 217 9.56 -9.30 8.87
C SER A 217 9.16 -10.73 9.16
N GLU A 218 8.02 -10.90 9.81
CA GLU A 218 7.48 -12.19 10.21
C GLU A 218 5.95 -12.16 10.19
N VAL A 219 5.33 -13.25 9.78
CA VAL A 219 3.88 -13.36 9.61
C VAL A 219 3.38 -14.64 10.29
N TRP A 220 2.23 -14.57 10.94
CA TRP A 220 1.51 -15.69 11.50
C TRP A 220 0.15 -15.79 10.80
N LEU A 221 -0.15 -16.95 10.29
CA LEU A 221 -1.38 -17.23 9.57
C LEU A 221 -2.19 -18.26 10.36
N ARG A 222 -3.38 -17.87 10.79
CA ARG A 222 -4.28 -18.83 11.44
C ARG A 222 -4.72 -19.85 10.39
N ARG A 223 -4.51 -21.13 10.70
CA ARG A 223 -4.97 -22.23 9.86
C ARG A 223 -6.49 -22.17 9.71
N PRO A 224 -7.01 -22.06 8.47
CA PRO A 224 -8.44 -22.00 8.27
C PRO A 224 -9.07 -23.38 8.47
N GLU A 225 -10.26 -23.39 9.10
CA GLU A 225 -11.08 -24.58 9.25
C GLU A 225 -12.06 -24.74 8.08
N PRO A 226 -12.60 -25.96 7.86
CA PRO A 226 -13.66 -26.16 6.88
C PRO A 226 -14.89 -25.29 7.17
N GLY A 227 -15.26 -24.48 6.18
CA GLY A 227 -16.39 -23.55 6.29
C GLY A 227 -16.05 -22.13 6.71
N ASP A 228 -14.78 -21.86 7.03
CA ASP A 228 -14.34 -20.49 7.29
C ASP A 228 -14.51 -19.62 6.04
N THR A 229 -15.06 -18.43 6.27
CA THR A 229 -15.26 -17.38 5.25
C THR A 229 -14.28 -16.21 5.41
N THR A 230 -13.49 -16.22 6.47
CA THR A 230 -12.51 -15.17 6.79
C THR A 230 -11.19 -15.84 7.19
N VAL A 231 -10.09 -15.33 6.68
CA VAL A 231 -8.75 -15.77 7.09
C VAL A 231 -8.07 -14.69 7.92
N MET A 232 -7.41 -15.10 9.01
CA MET A 232 -6.70 -14.21 9.93
C MET A 232 -5.21 -14.25 9.65
N ILE A 233 -4.61 -13.06 9.51
CA ILE A 233 -3.19 -12.84 9.27
C ILE A 233 -2.68 -11.89 10.33
N TYR A 234 -1.54 -12.20 10.92
CA TYR A 234 -0.84 -11.30 11.84
C TYR A 234 0.56 -11.05 11.28
N ALA A 235 1.08 -9.84 11.49
CA ALA A 235 2.40 -9.49 10.97
C ALA A 235 3.15 -8.58 11.93
N ALA A 236 4.45 -8.85 12.07
CA ALA A 236 5.42 -7.98 12.73
C ALA A 236 5.99 -7.01 11.69
N LEU A 237 5.84 -5.71 11.94
CA LEU A 237 6.44 -4.66 11.13
C LEU A 237 7.69 -4.12 11.83
N ASP A 238 8.78 -3.98 11.08
CA ASP A 238 10.04 -3.47 11.62
C ASP A 238 10.75 -2.52 10.66
N SER A 239 11.35 -1.47 11.23
CA SER A 239 12.12 -0.46 10.50
C SER A 239 13.01 0.37 11.45
N PRO A 240 13.94 1.20 10.92
CA PRO A 240 14.80 2.05 11.74
C PRO A 240 14.07 3.00 12.70
N SER A 241 12.86 3.42 12.37
CA SER A 241 12.10 4.41 13.16
C SER A 241 10.88 3.84 13.88
N VAL A 242 10.33 2.72 13.43
CA VAL A 242 9.05 2.20 13.92
C VAL A 242 9.03 0.68 13.98
N THR A 243 8.45 0.11 15.03
CA THR A 243 7.98 -1.27 15.03
C THR A 243 6.45 -1.30 15.09
N GLY A 244 5.85 -2.43 14.70
CA GLY A 244 4.39 -2.54 14.76
C GLY A 244 3.89 -3.97 14.76
N ALA A 245 2.76 -4.18 15.42
CA ALA A 245 1.97 -5.40 15.37
C ALA A 245 0.71 -5.13 14.53
N TYR A 246 0.46 -5.99 13.55
CA TYR A 246 -0.68 -5.92 12.65
C TYR A 246 -1.53 -7.18 12.74
N GLN A 247 -2.83 -6.99 12.67
CA GLN A 247 -3.82 -8.04 12.49
C GLN A 247 -4.68 -7.68 11.28
N PHE A 248 -4.86 -8.63 10.37
CA PHE A 248 -5.72 -8.53 9.20
C PHE A 248 -6.76 -9.63 9.25
N ALA A 249 -8.05 -9.27 9.16
CA ALA A 249 -9.13 -10.21 8.92
C ALA A 249 -9.60 -10.04 7.48
N VAL A 250 -9.36 -11.02 6.62
CA VAL A 250 -9.62 -10.94 5.18
C VAL A 250 -10.87 -11.74 4.85
N THR A 251 -11.91 -11.06 4.41
CA THR A 251 -13.20 -11.65 4.02
C THR A 251 -13.42 -11.42 2.52
N PRO A 252 -13.31 -12.48 1.68
CA PRO A 252 -13.54 -12.39 0.25
C PRO A 252 -15.01 -12.09 -0.08
N GLY A 253 -15.24 -11.39 -1.18
CA GLY A 253 -16.59 -11.06 -1.65
C GLY A 253 -16.60 -10.32 -2.97
N GLU A 254 -17.78 -9.84 -3.39
CA GLU A 254 -17.90 -8.88 -4.49
C GLU A 254 -17.00 -7.67 -4.23
N THR A 255 -17.05 -7.16 -3.01
CA THR A 255 -16.04 -6.30 -2.41
C THR A 255 -15.33 -7.10 -1.33
N THR A 256 -14.05 -7.38 -1.50
CA THR A 256 -13.24 -8.00 -0.46
C THR A 256 -12.97 -7.00 0.65
N VAL A 257 -13.29 -7.38 1.89
CA VAL A 257 -13.07 -6.55 3.06
C VAL A 257 -11.85 -7.06 3.82
N VAL A 258 -10.93 -6.14 4.11
CA VAL A 258 -9.78 -6.41 4.99
C VAL A 258 -9.89 -5.50 6.21
N GLU A 259 -10.25 -6.07 7.37
CA GLU A 259 -10.21 -5.33 8.63
C GLU A 259 -8.79 -5.34 9.16
N VAL A 260 -8.24 -4.16 9.40
CA VAL A 260 -6.88 -3.98 9.91
C VAL A 260 -6.93 -3.40 11.30
N THR A 261 -6.21 -4.03 12.23
CA THR A 261 -5.89 -3.45 13.54
C THR A 261 -4.38 -3.40 13.68
N MET A 262 -3.84 -2.24 14.03
CA MET A 262 -2.41 -2.07 14.20
C MET A 262 -2.07 -1.36 15.51
N ARG A 263 -0.89 -1.68 16.04
CA ARG A 263 -0.23 -1.00 17.16
C ARG A 263 1.19 -0.69 16.74
N LEU A 264 1.57 0.58 16.84
CA LEU A 264 2.87 1.10 16.43
C LEU A 264 3.64 1.60 17.65
N PHE A 265 4.95 1.43 17.61
CA PHE A 265 5.87 1.85 18.67
C PHE A 265 7.04 2.58 18.00
N LEU A 266 7.22 3.85 18.33
CA LEU A 266 8.21 4.70 17.68
C LEU A 266 9.57 4.59 18.38
N ARG A 267 10.61 4.23 17.62
CA ARG A 267 12.01 4.27 18.06
C ARG A 267 12.61 5.67 17.99
N LYS A 268 12.11 6.48 17.06
CA LYS A 268 12.60 7.84 16.76
C LYS A 268 11.45 8.74 16.42
N ASP A 269 11.71 10.04 16.46
CA ASP A 269 10.79 11.03 15.92
C ASP A 269 10.58 10.77 14.42
N VAL A 270 9.33 10.77 13.99
CA VAL A 270 8.94 10.62 12.59
C VAL A 270 8.30 11.92 12.13
N LYS A 271 8.92 12.59 11.18
CA LYS A 271 8.45 13.89 10.68
C LYS A 271 7.07 13.79 10.05
N GLN A 272 6.81 12.69 9.35
CA GLN A 272 5.52 12.43 8.72
C GLN A 272 5.20 10.94 8.74
N LEU A 273 4.24 10.57 9.56
CA LEU A 273 3.72 9.21 9.67
C LEU A 273 2.43 9.11 8.86
N GLY A 274 2.41 8.19 7.91
CA GLY A 274 1.25 7.94 7.05
C GLY A 274 0.55 6.64 7.42
N ILE A 275 -0.72 6.76 7.81
CA ILE A 275 -1.59 5.67 8.22
C ILE A 275 -2.44 5.21 7.04
N ALA A 276 -2.64 3.88 6.90
CA ALA A 276 -3.39 3.24 5.82
C ALA A 276 -2.97 3.74 4.42
N PRO A 277 -1.68 3.65 4.06
CA PRO A 277 -1.20 4.18 2.81
C PRO A 277 -1.65 3.33 1.62
N LEU A 278 -2.05 4.04 0.57
CA LEU A 278 -2.45 3.52 -0.74
C LEU A 278 -1.42 3.94 -1.77
N THR A 279 -1.09 3.04 -2.68
CA THR A 279 -0.14 3.31 -3.76
C THR A 279 -0.75 2.89 -5.09
N SER A 280 -0.64 3.74 -6.10
CA SER A 280 -1.24 3.52 -7.40
C SER A 280 -0.39 4.08 -8.55
N MET A 281 -0.80 3.81 -9.76
CA MET A 281 -0.19 4.32 -10.98
C MET A 281 -1.18 5.23 -11.71
N PHE A 282 -0.69 6.39 -12.16
CA PHE A 282 -1.39 7.28 -13.07
C PHE A 282 -0.39 7.84 -14.09
N LEU A 283 -0.56 7.51 -15.37
CA LEU A 283 0.32 7.98 -16.41
C LEU A 283 -0.32 9.15 -17.18
N HIS A 284 -1.50 8.95 -17.77
CA HIS A 284 -2.24 10.00 -18.47
C HIS A 284 -3.74 9.69 -18.58
N ASN A 285 -4.53 10.74 -18.85
CA ASN A 285 -5.93 10.67 -19.25
C ASN A 285 -6.37 11.91 -20.06
N GLY A 286 -7.66 12.08 -20.25
CA GLY A 286 -8.17 13.21 -21.02
C GLY A 286 -8.05 14.60 -20.36
N ALA A 287 -7.72 14.67 -19.08
CA ALA A 287 -7.47 15.92 -18.37
C ALA A 287 -5.99 16.24 -18.28
N ASP A 288 -5.17 15.22 -18.16
CA ASP A 288 -3.73 15.29 -18.12
C ASP A 288 -3.16 14.30 -19.16
N LYS A 289 -2.88 14.82 -20.34
CA LYS A 289 -2.44 13.99 -21.48
C LYS A 289 -0.95 13.71 -21.47
N GLY A 290 -0.16 14.56 -20.80
CA GLY A 290 1.29 14.53 -20.96
C GLY A 290 1.73 14.65 -22.43
N ASP A 291 2.96 14.26 -22.69
CA ASP A 291 3.56 14.21 -24.04
C ASP A 291 3.67 12.76 -24.55
N PHE A 292 2.75 11.90 -24.13
CA PHE A 292 2.76 10.47 -24.51
C PHE A 292 2.21 10.27 -25.94
N ASP A 293 3.00 9.60 -26.79
CA ASP A 293 2.55 9.06 -28.08
C ASP A 293 1.95 7.66 -27.87
N ASP A 294 0.76 7.62 -27.27
CA ASP A 294 0.05 6.40 -26.89
C ASP A 294 -1.34 6.38 -27.56
N PHE A 295 -1.70 5.24 -28.15
CA PHE A 295 -3.02 5.05 -28.76
C PHE A 295 -4.15 4.98 -27.73
N ARG A 296 -3.83 4.63 -26.50
CA ARG A 296 -4.79 4.48 -25.40
C ARG A 296 -5.26 5.84 -24.90
N PRO A 297 -6.57 6.08 -24.76
CA PRO A 297 -7.07 7.36 -24.25
C PRO A 297 -6.69 7.65 -22.80
N SER A 298 -6.49 6.61 -22.00
CA SER A 298 -6.14 6.71 -20.59
C SER A 298 -5.33 5.50 -20.13
N VAL A 299 -4.35 5.74 -19.27
CA VAL A 299 -3.49 4.72 -18.66
C VAL A 299 -3.34 5.04 -17.17
N HIS A 300 -4.07 4.32 -16.32
CA HIS A 300 -4.01 4.49 -14.87
C HIS A 300 -4.72 3.36 -14.12
N ASP A 301 -4.21 2.99 -12.95
CA ASP A 301 -4.85 2.05 -12.02
C ASP A 301 -5.93 2.72 -11.16
N SER A 302 -5.79 4.02 -10.93
CA SER A 302 -6.78 4.83 -10.22
C SER A 302 -6.96 6.17 -10.94
N GLU A 303 -8.18 6.69 -10.92
CA GLU A 303 -8.56 7.94 -11.60
C GLU A 303 -8.65 9.12 -10.62
N VAL A 304 -9.12 8.87 -9.40
CA VAL A 304 -9.40 9.93 -8.42
C VAL A 304 -9.09 9.52 -6.99
N LEU A 305 -8.66 10.49 -6.17
CA LEU A 305 -8.77 10.41 -4.72
C LEU A 305 -10.18 10.87 -4.31
N VAL A 306 -10.86 10.05 -3.52
CA VAL A 306 -12.16 10.36 -2.91
C VAL A 306 -11.97 10.52 -1.41
N LEU A 307 -12.53 11.58 -0.83
CA LEU A 307 -12.53 11.83 0.61
C LEU A 307 -13.93 12.19 1.08
N ASN A 308 -14.52 11.38 1.95
CA ASN A 308 -15.82 11.60 2.55
C ASN A 308 -15.64 12.23 3.94
N VAL A 309 -15.95 13.53 4.06
CA VAL A 309 -15.83 14.30 5.29
C VAL A 309 -17.23 14.61 5.81
N GLY A 310 -17.70 13.92 6.81
CA GLY A 310 -19.05 14.11 7.31
C GLY A 310 -20.14 13.44 6.46
N LYS A 311 -21.41 13.83 6.65
CA LYS A 311 -22.55 13.09 6.09
C LYS A 311 -22.80 13.38 4.61
N ASP A 312 -22.64 14.62 4.20
CA ASP A 312 -23.06 15.10 2.87
C ASP A 312 -21.94 15.88 2.16
N THR A 313 -20.67 15.62 2.53
CA THR A 313 -19.52 16.28 1.91
C THR A 313 -18.55 15.22 1.39
N THR A 314 -18.44 15.15 0.09
CA THR A 314 -17.47 14.32 -0.64
C THR A 314 -16.55 15.23 -1.44
N LEU A 315 -15.24 15.07 -1.29
CA LEU A 315 -14.24 15.67 -2.17
C LEU A 315 -13.83 14.65 -3.23
N CYS A 316 -13.71 15.11 -4.46
CA CYS A 316 -13.21 14.36 -5.60
C CYS A 316 -11.98 15.09 -6.15
N ARG A 317 -10.81 14.46 -6.03
CA ARG A 317 -9.54 14.99 -6.54
C ARG A 317 -9.04 14.07 -7.66
N PRO A 318 -9.28 14.42 -8.94
CA PRO A 318 -8.67 13.70 -10.06
C PRO A 318 -7.15 13.68 -9.93
N LEU A 319 -6.54 12.53 -10.27
CA LEU A 319 -5.11 12.35 -10.21
C LEU A 319 -4.42 13.00 -11.41
N ASN A 320 -3.15 13.35 -11.24
CA ASN A 320 -2.28 13.92 -12.24
C ASN A 320 -0.96 13.16 -12.32
N ASN A 321 -0.28 13.30 -13.44
CA ASN A 321 1.15 13.04 -13.60
C ASN A 321 1.87 14.39 -13.77
N PRO A 322 2.21 15.08 -12.68
CA PRO A 322 2.65 16.46 -12.72
C PRO A 322 4.08 16.59 -13.27
N PRO A 323 4.49 17.76 -13.79
CA PRO A 323 5.85 17.99 -14.30
C PRO A 323 6.92 17.96 -13.21
N ARG A 324 6.53 18.07 -11.93
CA ARG A 324 7.41 17.98 -10.76
C ARG A 324 6.64 17.38 -9.59
N LEU A 325 7.37 16.85 -8.60
CA LEU A 325 6.76 16.29 -7.38
C LEU A 325 5.71 17.26 -6.80
N ALA A 326 4.49 16.78 -6.69
CA ALA A 326 3.35 17.54 -6.17
C ALA A 326 2.76 16.87 -4.93
N SER A 327 2.17 17.67 -4.07
CA SER A 327 1.44 17.19 -2.90
C SER A 327 0.21 18.03 -2.64
N SER A 328 -0.91 17.38 -2.35
CA SER A 328 -2.15 18.01 -1.89
C SER A 328 -2.49 17.51 -0.49
N TYR A 329 -2.99 18.41 0.36
CA TYR A 329 -3.33 18.12 1.76
C TYR A 329 -4.79 18.49 2.02
N PHE A 330 -5.56 17.53 2.53
CA PHE A 330 -7.00 17.68 2.79
C PHE A 330 -7.26 17.47 4.28
N GLY A 331 -7.41 18.56 5.02
CA GLY A 331 -7.71 18.54 6.45
C GLY A 331 -9.09 17.93 6.73
N ALA A 332 -9.15 17.07 7.73
CA ALA A 332 -10.38 16.45 8.19
C ALA A 332 -10.31 16.12 9.68
N GLU A 333 -11.46 15.95 10.29
CA GLU A 333 -11.62 15.38 11.63
C GLU A 333 -12.52 14.17 11.51
N ASN A 334 -12.03 13.00 11.93
CA ASN A 334 -12.74 11.73 11.84
C ASN A 334 -13.38 11.51 10.45
N PRO A 335 -12.57 11.41 9.37
CA PRO A 335 -13.12 11.20 8.04
C PRO A 335 -13.92 9.89 8.00
N ARG A 336 -15.04 9.90 7.29
CA ARG A 336 -15.86 8.69 7.14
C ARG A 336 -15.19 7.64 6.26
N SER A 337 -14.52 8.08 5.22
CA SER A 337 -13.67 7.24 4.38
C SER A 337 -12.80 8.09 3.45
N PHE A 338 -11.69 7.52 3.00
CA PHE A 338 -10.89 8.05 1.90
C PHE A 338 -10.35 6.91 1.06
N GLY A 339 -9.98 7.19 -0.18
CA GLY A 339 -9.42 6.13 -1.01
C GLY A 339 -9.14 6.55 -2.45
N LEU A 340 -8.52 5.64 -3.18
CA LEU A 340 -8.23 5.78 -4.60
C LEU A 340 -9.24 4.96 -5.39
N ALA A 341 -9.94 5.61 -6.31
CA ALA A 341 -11.02 5.00 -7.08
C ALA A 341 -10.74 5.02 -8.58
N GLN A 342 -10.98 3.88 -9.21
CA GLN A 342 -11.12 3.75 -10.66
C GLN A 342 -12.61 3.82 -10.98
N ARG A 343 -13.05 4.92 -11.58
CA ARG A 343 -14.48 5.20 -11.76
C ARG A 343 -15.01 4.84 -13.14
N ASN A 344 -14.19 5.00 -14.18
CA ASN A 344 -14.56 4.60 -15.52
C ASN A 344 -14.37 3.09 -15.67
N ARG A 345 -15.42 2.40 -16.16
CA ARG A 345 -15.47 0.95 -16.30
C ARG A 345 -15.70 0.51 -17.75
N ASP A 346 -15.60 1.46 -18.69
CA ASP A 346 -15.78 1.19 -20.11
C ASP A 346 -14.44 0.85 -20.74
N PHE A 347 -14.36 -0.28 -21.44
CA PHE A 347 -13.17 -0.68 -22.20
C PHE A 347 -12.70 0.40 -23.17
N GLU A 348 -13.64 1.07 -23.86
CA GLU A 348 -13.36 2.15 -24.83
C GLU A 348 -12.64 3.37 -24.21
N HIS A 349 -12.66 3.48 -22.88
CA HIS A 349 -11.94 4.53 -22.17
C HIS A 349 -10.44 4.25 -22.07
N TYR A 350 -10.04 2.98 -22.18
CA TYR A 350 -8.66 2.54 -22.01
C TYR A 350 -8.08 1.89 -23.27
N LEU A 351 -8.87 1.10 -24.00
CA LEU A 351 -8.49 0.33 -25.20
C LEU A 351 -7.32 -0.65 -24.96
N ASP A 352 -7.12 -1.10 -23.74
CA ASP A 352 -6.04 -2.00 -23.37
C ASP A 352 -6.57 -3.41 -23.05
N ALA A 353 -6.40 -4.32 -24.01
CA ALA A 353 -6.83 -5.71 -23.91
C ALA A 353 -5.89 -6.61 -23.10
N GLN A 354 -4.78 -6.08 -22.58
CA GLN A 354 -3.83 -6.81 -21.73
C GLN A 354 -3.93 -6.37 -20.28
N ALA A 355 -3.82 -5.06 -20.02
CA ALA A 355 -3.85 -4.51 -18.68
C ALA A 355 -5.26 -4.44 -18.10
N HIS A 356 -6.31 -4.31 -18.96
CA HIS A 356 -7.71 -4.25 -18.55
C HIS A 356 -7.94 -3.25 -17.40
N TYR A 357 -7.55 -1.99 -17.61
CA TYR A 357 -7.65 -0.92 -16.60
C TYR A 357 -9.08 -0.72 -16.09
N GLU A 358 -10.10 -0.98 -16.94
CA GLU A 358 -11.51 -0.95 -16.55
C GLU A 358 -11.86 -1.94 -15.42
N ARG A 359 -11.02 -2.96 -15.21
CA ARG A 359 -11.20 -4.00 -14.21
C ARG A 359 -10.31 -3.83 -12.97
N ARG A 360 -9.51 -2.76 -12.89
CA ARG A 360 -8.70 -2.47 -11.72
C ARG A 360 -9.59 -2.10 -10.54
N PRO A 361 -9.37 -2.61 -9.31
CA PRO A 361 -10.22 -2.31 -8.18
C PRO A 361 -10.08 -0.85 -7.74
N SER A 362 -11.13 -0.32 -7.15
CA SER A 362 -11.04 0.83 -6.24
C SER A 362 -10.73 0.33 -4.84
N LEU A 363 -10.05 1.14 -4.04
CA LEU A 363 -9.79 0.86 -2.63
C LEU A 363 -10.23 2.03 -1.77
N MET A 364 -11.15 1.77 -0.84
CA MET A 364 -11.61 2.75 0.14
C MET A 364 -11.21 2.32 1.55
N ILE A 365 -10.67 3.25 2.31
CA ILE A 365 -10.38 3.12 3.74
C ILE A 365 -11.54 3.69 4.53
N GLU A 366 -12.10 2.88 5.42
CA GLU A 366 -13.11 3.26 6.40
C GLU A 366 -12.48 3.23 7.79
N PRO A 367 -12.18 4.38 8.41
CA PRO A 367 -11.69 4.45 9.77
C PRO A 367 -12.64 3.77 10.76
N MET A 368 -12.09 3.05 11.72
CA MET A 368 -12.82 2.43 12.82
C MET A 368 -12.43 3.11 14.13
N GLY A 369 -13.41 3.66 14.83
CA GLY A 369 -13.17 4.46 16.04
C GLY A 369 -12.79 5.90 15.74
N ASP A 370 -12.20 6.56 16.71
CA ASP A 370 -11.83 7.97 16.65
C ASP A 370 -10.38 8.12 16.12
N TRP A 371 -10.23 8.69 14.93
CA TRP A 371 -8.92 9.00 14.35
C TRP A 371 -8.49 10.46 14.63
N GLY A 372 -9.38 11.27 15.21
CA GLY A 372 -9.14 12.64 15.57
C GLY A 372 -9.00 13.57 14.38
N LYS A 373 -8.28 14.68 14.62
CA LYS A 373 -7.90 15.63 13.58
C LYS A 373 -6.65 15.18 12.85
N GLY A 374 -6.60 15.53 11.58
CA GLY A 374 -5.46 15.21 10.72
C GLY A 374 -5.75 15.63 9.27
N MET A 375 -5.05 15.02 8.35
CA MET A 375 -5.21 15.29 6.93
C MET A 375 -4.94 14.05 6.07
N VAL A 376 -5.65 13.95 4.96
CA VAL A 376 -5.27 13.04 3.89
C VAL A 376 -4.26 13.77 3.00
N ARG A 377 -3.09 13.18 2.81
CA ARG A 377 -2.09 13.65 1.85
C ARG A 377 -2.17 12.82 0.58
N LEU A 378 -2.14 13.50 -0.57
CA LEU A 378 -1.90 12.90 -1.88
C LEU A 378 -0.51 13.35 -2.35
N VAL A 379 0.31 12.40 -2.73
CA VAL A 379 1.62 12.61 -3.36
C VAL A 379 1.54 12.13 -4.80
N GLU A 380 1.94 12.98 -5.74
CA GLU A 380 1.98 12.69 -7.17
C GLU A 380 3.42 12.91 -7.65
N ILE A 381 4.04 11.85 -8.15
CA ILE A 381 5.45 11.81 -8.56
C ILE A 381 5.48 11.79 -10.10
N PRO A 382 6.27 12.64 -10.77
CA PRO A 382 6.43 12.56 -12.22
C PRO A 382 6.86 11.16 -12.66
N SER A 383 6.22 10.62 -13.69
CA SER A 383 6.58 9.33 -14.28
C SER A 383 6.39 9.33 -15.79
N ASP A 384 7.32 8.68 -16.47
CA ASP A 384 7.28 8.37 -17.89
C ASP A 384 7.08 6.88 -18.18
N LEU A 385 6.95 6.08 -17.10
CA LEU A 385 6.84 4.62 -17.17
C LEU A 385 5.55 4.13 -16.49
N GLU A 386 4.79 3.34 -17.22
CA GLU A 386 3.56 2.67 -16.76
C GLU A 386 3.78 1.72 -15.56
N GLY A 387 5.00 1.15 -15.45
CA GLY A 387 5.33 0.24 -14.36
C GLY A 387 5.64 0.92 -13.02
N ASN A 388 5.64 2.25 -12.95
CA ASN A 388 5.96 2.98 -11.74
C ASN A 388 4.71 3.32 -10.94
N ASP A 389 4.66 2.90 -9.68
CA ASP A 389 3.68 3.39 -8.72
C ASP A 389 4.02 4.84 -8.35
N ASN A 390 3.40 5.82 -9.01
CA ASN A 390 3.71 7.24 -8.88
C ASN A 390 2.69 8.04 -8.06
N ILE A 391 1.68 7.39 -7.52
CA ILE A 391 0.63 7.97 -6.68
C ILE A 391 0.68 7.35 -5.29
N VAL A 392 0.70 8.19 -4.24
CA VAL A 392 0.57 7.71 -2.85
C VAL A 392 -0.44 8.57 -2.10
N ALA A 393 -1.36 7.93 -1.38
CA ALA A 393 -2.34 8.63 -0.54
C ALA A 393 -2.41 7.99 0.85
N TYR A 394 -2.45 8.80 1.92
CA TYR A 394 -2.46 8.32 3.30
C TYR A 394 -3.00 9.37 4.27
N TRP A 395 -3.40 8.91 5.44
CA TRP A 395 -3.79 9.77 6.56
C TRP A 395 -2.57 10.17 7.40
N ILE A 396 -2.47 11.45 7.74
CA ILE A 396 -1.48 11.99 8.67
C ILE A 396 -2.24 12.49 9.90
N PRO A 397 -1.99 11.97 11.11
CA PRO A 397 -2.54 12.54 12.35
C PRO A 397 -2.00 13.95 12.60
N GLU A 398 -2.80 14.81 13.24
CA GLU A 398 -2.38 16.17 13.58
C GLU A 398 -1.31 16.19 14.69
N ALA A 399 -1.34 15.18 15.56
CA ALA A 399 -0.37 15.09 16.65
C ALA A 399 1.04 14.76 16.13
N ASP A 400 2.05 15.38 16.75
CA ASP A 400 3.45 14.99 16.53
C ASP A 400 3.66 13.52 16.85
N THR A 401 4.59 12.88 16.14
CA THR A 401 4.95 11.48 16.32
C THR A 401 6.40 11.39 16.83
N LEU A 402 6.53 11.23 18.14
CA LEU A 402 7.80 11.33 18.84
C LEU A 402 8.33 9.95 19.26
N ALA A 403 9.63 9.86 19.49
CA ALA A 403 10.25 8.65 20.03
C ALA A 403 9.61 8.23 21.35
N GLY A 404 9.23 6.96 21.46
CA GLY A 404 8.55 6.40 22.63
C GLY A 404 7.03 6.44 22.56
N ASP A 405 6.43 7.08 21.54
CA ASP A 405 4.99 7.06 21.35
C ASP A 405 4.48 5.67 20.98
N GLU A 406 3.31 5.35 21.51
CA GLU A 406 2.51 4.18 21.16
C GLU A 406 1.22 4.63 20.48
N LEU A 407 0.99 4.17 19.26
CA LEU A 407 -0.17 4.56 18.45
C LEU A 407 -1.00 3.33 18.08
N GLY A 408 -2.31 3.48 18.05
CA GLY A 408 -3.21 2.41 17.65
C GLY A 408 -4.27 2.91 16.68
N TYR A 409 -4.41 2.20 15.54
CA TYR A 409 -5.44 2.47 14.55
C TYR A 409 -6.14 1.19 14.15
N SER A 410 -7.41 1.31 13.82
CA SER A 410 -8.19 0.26 13.18
C SER A 410 -8.98 0.83 12.02
N TYR A 411 -9.11 0.05 10.95
CA TYR A 411 -9.84 0.46 9.75
C TYR A 411 -10.26 -0.74 8.92
N ARG A 412 -11.25 -0.53 8.04
CA ARG A 412 -11.61 -1.44 6.97
C ARG A 412 -11.08 -0.95 5.65
N MET A 413 -10.60 -1.88 4.87
CA MET A 413 -10.22 -1.69 3.47
C MET A 413 -11.25 -2.41 2.61
N HIS A 414 -11.85 -1.67 1.70
CA HIS A 414 -12.88 -2.18 0.80
C HIS A 414 -12.31 -2.24 -0.63
N TRP A 415 -11.99 -3.45 -1.10
CA TRP A 415 -11.41 -3.70 -2.42
C TRP A 415 -12.46 -4.21 -3.39
N GLY A 416 -12.75 -3.49 -4.48
CA GLY A 416 -13.74 -3.94 -5.45
C GLY A 416 -13.99 -2.94 -6.58
N MET A 417 -14.91 -3.28 -7.48
CA MET A 417 -15.29 -2.41 -8.60
C MET A 417 -15.93 -1.11 -8.11
N ASN A 418 -16.86 -1.20 -7.16
CA ASN A 418 -17.59 -0.06 -6.59
C ASN A 418 -17.72 -0.23 -5.07
N PRO A 419 -16.63 -0.13 -4.31
CA PRO A 419 -16.69 -0.32 -2.87
C PRO A 419 -17.46 0.82 -2.19
N PRO A 420 -17.99 0.59 -0.98
CA PRO A 420 -18.62 1.63 -0.19
C PRO A 420 -17.74 2.87 -0.05
N GLY A 421 -18.32 4.05 -0.25
CA GLY A 421 -17.60 5.33 -0.15
C GLY A 421 -16.94 5.81 -1.44
N ALA A 422 -16.73 4.96 -2.45
CA ALA A 422 -16.14 5.37 -3.73
C ALA A 422 -17.06 6.29 -4.54
N THR A 423 -18.38 6.17 -4.33
CA THR A 423 -19.41 6.96 -5.01
C THR A 423 -20.53 7.30 -4.04
N SER A 424 -20.96 8.56 -4.03
CA SER A 424 -22.13 8.98 -3.27
C SER A 424 -23.43 8.49 -3.95
N GLN A 425 -24.40 8.10 -3.17
CA GLN A 425 -25.73 7.74 -3.67
C GLN A 425 -26.62 8.98 -3.88
N THR A 426 -26.31 10.07 -3.20
CA THR A 426 -27.13 11.29 -3.19
C THR A 426 -26.55 12.43 -4.02
N LEU A 427 -25.22 12.54 -4.04
CA LEU A 427 -24.52 13.61 -4.78
C LEU A 427 -24.23 13.18 -6.21
N GLY A 428 -24.38 14.10 -7.16
CA GLY A 428 -23.83 13.96 -8.49
C GLY A 428 -22.30 13.83 -8.43
N ARG A 429 -21.72 13.04 -9.32
CA ARG A 429 -20.27 12.82 -9.39
C ARG A 429 -19.70 13.36 -10.70
N VAL A 430 -18.42 13.65 -10.73
CA VAL A 430 -17.67 13.88 -11.97
C VAL A 430 -17.61 12.56 -12.75
N VAL A 431 -18.17 12.55 -13.93
CA VAL A 431 -18.19 11.38 -14.83
C VAL A 431 -17.22 11.54 -15.99
N ARG A 432 -16.77 12.76 -16.25
CA ARG A 432 -15.77 13.05 -17.29
C ARG A 432 -15.06 14.35 -16.98
N LEU A 433 -13.74 14.34 -17.12
CA LEU A 433 -12.89 15.52 -17.06
C LEU A 433 -12.02 15.57 -18.32
N ARG A 434 -11.93 16.75 -18.93
CA ARG A 434 -11.05 17.05 -20.06
C ARG A 434 -10.41 18.42 -19.85
N SER A 435 -9.21 18.59 -20.36
CA SER A 435 -8.55 19.89 -20.38
C SER A 435 -7.89 20.19 -21.72
N GLY A 436 -7.62 21.46 -21.97
CA GLY A 436 -6.98 21.95 -23.17
C GLY A 436 -6.70 23.44 -23.11
N HIS A 437 -6.21 24.00 -24.21
CA HIS A 437 -6.12 25.47 -24.36
C HIS A 437 -7.48 26.13 -24.32
N GLY A 438 -7.52 27.37 -23.91
CA GLY A 438 -8.72 28.19 -23.91
C GLY A 438 -9.20 28.59 -25.34
N GLY A 439 -10.15 29.52 -25.38
CA GLY A 439 -10.71 30.02 -26.60
C GLY A 439 -11.89 29.20 -27.14
N VAL A 440 -12.35 29.55 -28.35
CA VAL A 440 -13.56 29.03 -29.00
C VAL A 440 -13.20 28.28 -30.27
N ALA A 441 -13.93 27.20 -30.56
CA ALA A 441 -13.73 26.44 -31.81
C ALA A 441 -13.87 27.32 -33.07
N GLY A 442 -12.93 27.19 -34.00
CA GLY A 442 -12.90 27.94 -35.24
C GLY A 442 -12.15 29.27 -35.21
N VAL A 443 -11.59 29.65 -34.07
CA VAL A 443 -10.62 30.74 -33.92
C VAL A 443 -9.30 30.20 -33.38
N GLU A 444 -8.24 31.03 -33.44
CA GLU A 444 -6.95 30.67 -32.88
C GLU A 444 -7.09 30.32 -31.38
N ALA A 445 -6.42 29.25 -30.93
CA ALA A 445 -6.47 28.84 -29.54
C ALA A 445 -5.84 29.91 -28.65
N ASP A 446 -6.49 30.21 -27.53
CA ASP A 446 -5.90 31.05 -26.49
C ASP A 446 -4.97 30.21 -25.65
N THR A 447 -3.66 30.35 -25.86
CA THR A 447 -2.62 29.63 -25.12
C THR A 447 -2.30 30.23 -23.75
N GLU A 448 -2.84 31.44 -23.45
CA GLU A 448 -2.67 32.09 -22.16
C GLU A 448 -3.67 31.56 -21.10
N THR A 449 -4.69 30.83 -21.57
CA THR A 449 -5.71 30.27 -20.69
C THR A 449 -5.78 28.75 -20.79
N ARG A 450 -6.14 28.11 -19.67
CA ARG A 450 -6.41 26.68 -19.56
C ARG A 450 -7.90 26.45 -19.40
N LYS A 451 -8.45 25.59 -20.22
CA LYS A 451 -9.86 25.21 -20.18
C LYS A 451 -10.03 23.85 -19.56
N PHE A 452 -10.95 23.74 -18.59
CA PHE A 452 -11.41 22.48 -18.01
C PHE A 452 -12.87 22.27 -18.37
N VAL A 453 -13.19 21.08 -18.82
CA VAL A 453 -14.57 20.64 -19.12
C VAL A 453 -14.91 19.51 -18.19
N ILE A 454 -15.86 19.75 -17.28
CA ILE A 454 -16.24 18.86 -16.20
C ILE A 454 -17.69 18.45 -16.38
N ASP A 455 -17.95 17.17 -16.58
CA ASP A 455 -19.30 16.65 -16.69
C ASP A 455 -19.70 15.97 -15.37
N PHE A 456 -20.82 16.41 -14.82
CA PHE A 456 -21.42 15.87 -13.60
C PHE A 456 -22.69 15.06 -13.93
N ALA A 457 -22.86 13.91 -13.28
CA ALA A 457 -24.05 13.07 -13.38
C ALA A 457 -24.28 12.24 -12.10
N GLY A 458 -25.44 11.60 -12.02
CA GLY A 458 -25.79 10.72 -10.91
C GLY A 458 -26.42 11.44 -9.72
N GLY A 459 -26.75 10.66 -8.68
CA GLY A 459 -27.44 11.16 -7.51
C GLY A 459 -28.71 11.96 -7.87
N GLN A 460 -29.05 12.91 -7.03
CA GLN A 460 -30.21 13.80 -7.27
C GLN A 460 -30.09 14.67 -8.51
N LEU A 461 -28.88 14.85 -9.02
CA LEU A 461 -28.64 15.66 -10.20
C LEU A 461 -29.26 15.06 -11.47
N SER A 462 -29.33 13.74 -11.57
CA SER A 462 -29.90 13.05 -12.74
C SER A 462 -31.41 13.23 -12.88
N ASP A 463 -32.09 13.50 -11.78
CA ASP A 463 -33.56 13.67 -11.75
C ASP A 463 -33.99 15.14 -11.91
N MET A 464 -33.03 16.05 -12.01
CA MET A 464 -33.32 17.47 -12.17
C MET A 464 -33.85 17.78 -13.58
N PRO A 465 -34.91 18.61 -13.72
CA PRO A 465 -35.38 19.06 -15.01
C PRO A 465 -34.31 19.90 -15.73
N SER A 466 -34.44 20.01 -17.06
CA SER A 466 -33.44 20.71 -17.88
C SER A 466 -33.37 22.23 -17.60
N ASP A 467 -34.41 22.78 -17.05
CA ASP A 467 -34.56 24.18 -16.65
C ASP A 467 -34.36 24.41 -15.14
N ALA A 468 -33.80 23.41 -14.42
CA ALA A 468 -33.46 23.57 -13.01
C ALA A 468 -32.46 24.73 -12.83
N GLU A 469 -32.73 25.60 -11.86
CA GLU A 469 -31.84 26.70 -11.49
C GLU A 469 -30.68 26.15 -10.63
N LEU A 470 -29.56 25.84 -11.30
CA LEU A 470 -28.32 25.39 -10.67
C LEU A 470 -27.23 26.43 -10.87
N GLU A 471 -26.42 26.59 -9.83
CA GLU A 471 -25.29 27.53 -9.84
C GLU A 471 -23.95 26.78 -9.66
N PRO A 472 -22.93 27.07 -10.50
CA PRO A 472 -21.59 26.62 -10.24
C PRO A 472 -20.91 27.52 -9.19
N VAL A 473 -20.57 26.95 -8.04
CA VAL A 473 -19.75 27.64 -7.03
C VAL A 473 -18.30 27.27 -7.29
N VAL A 474 -17.52 28.22 -7.80
CA VAL A 474 -16.15 28.02 -8.25
C VAL A 474 -15.19 28.94 -7.52
N SER A 475 -14.02 28.46 -7.19
CA SER A 475 -12.91 29.29 -6.68
C SER A 475 -11.57 28.80 -7.23
N ALA A 476 -10.62 29.72 -7.39
CA ALA A 476 -9.24 29.42 -7.76
C ALA A 476 -8.30 30.22 -6.85
N GLN A 477 -7.25 29.58 -6.36
CA GLN A 477 -6.14 30.26 -5.69
C GLN A 477 -4.94 30.28 -6.63
N ASN A 478 -4.21 31.38 -6.65
CA ASN A 478 -3.08 31.62 -7.57
C ASN A 478 -3.42 31.56 -9.06
N GLY A 479 -4.71 31.80 -9.39
CA GLY A 479 -5.20 31.88 -10.76
C GLY A 479 -6.46 32.72 -10.83
N GLU A 480 -6.76 33.25 -12.02
CA GLU A 480 -7.96 34.03 -12.33
C GLU A 480 -8.97 33.16 -13.08
N ILE A 481 -10.22 33.13 -12.63
CA ILE A 481 -11.31 32.52 -13.37
C ILE A 481 -11.77 33.50 -14.45
N VAL A 482 -11.48 33.20 -15.71
CA VAL A 482 -11.87 34.02 -16.85
C VAL A 482 -13.33 33.75 -17.21
N GLU A 483 -13.74 32.47 -17.15
CA GLU A 483 -15.09 32.06 -17.51
C GLU A 483 -15.53 30.83 -16.70
N ALA A 484 -16.82 30.77 -16.34
CA ALA A 484 -17.46 29.62 -15.72
C ALA A 484 -18.88 29.48 -16.28
N ILE A 485 -19.07 28.52 -17.18
CA ILE A 485 -20.36 28.29 -17.86
C ILE A 485 -20.90 26.92 -17.46
N LEU A 486 -22.12 26.90 -16.94
CA LEU A 486 -22.87 25.67 -16.65
C LEU A 486 -23.96 25.49 -17.72
N SER A 487 -24.02 24.31 -18.30
CA SER A 487 -25.07 23.93 -19.26
C SER A 487 -25.46 22.45 -19.08
N ARG A 488 -26.68 22.10 -19.48
CA ARG A 488 -27.06 20.70 -19.62
C ARG A 488 -26.55 20.16 -20.95
N VAL A 489 -26.10 18.90 -20.94
CA VAL A 489 -25.69 18.21 -22.16
C VAL A 489 -26.92 17.62 -22.83
N ASP A 490 -27.23 18.06 -24.07
CA ASP A 490 -28.37 17.59 -24.82
C ASP A 490 -28.37 16.07 -25.02
N GLY A 491 -29.49 15.44 -24.77
CA GLY A 491 -29.67 13.99 -24.92
C GLY A 491 -29.00 13.15 -23.82
N ARG A 492 -28.43 13.79 -22.79
CA ARG A 492 -27.80 13.13 -21.66
C ARG A 492 -28.32 13.67 -20.32
N ASN A 493 -28.29 12.86 -19.29
CA ASN A 493 -28.57 13.31 -17.92
C ASN A 493 -27.28 13.81 -17.24
N GLU A 494 -26.58 14.70 -17.94
CA GLU A 494 -25.30 15.24 -17.52
C GLU A 494 -25.34 16.78 -17.53
N TRP A 495 -24.63 17.37 -16.55
CA TRP A 495 -24.42 18.81 -16.47
C TRP A 495 -22.96 19.11 -16.71
N ARG A 496 -22.68 20.00 -17.67
CA ARG A 496 -21.32 20.39 -18.06
C ARG A 496 -20.96 21.75 -17.50
N LEU A 497 -19.92 21.78 -16.70
CA LEU A 497 -19.24 22.99 -16.29
C LEU A 497 -17.98 23.20 -17.14
N VAL A 498 -17.91 24.33 -17.82
CA VAL A 498 -16.72 24.77 -18.55
C VAL A 498 -16.07 25.86 -17.72
N LEU A 499 -14.83 25.65 -17.32
CA LEU A 499 -13.99 26.62 -16.62
C LEU A 499 -12.84 27.02 -17.51
N GLU A 500 -12.60 28.32 -17.62
CA GLU A 500 -11.43 28.87 -18.27
C GLU A 500 -10.64 29.72 -17.26
N LEU A 501 -9.36 29.39 -17.09
CA LEU A 501 -8.50 30.01 -16.09
C LEU A 501 -7.22 30.55 -16.73
N ARG A 502 -6.73 31.65 -16.16
CA ARG A 502 -5.41 32.22 -16.44
C ARG A 502 -4.56 32.16 -15.20
N ALA A 503 -3.27 31.89 -15.35
CA ALA A 503 -2.30 31.90 -14.25
C ALA A 503 -0.93 32.32 -14.78
N GLU A 504 -0.10 32.85 -13.89
CA GLU A 504 1.31 33.12 -14.18
C GLU A 504 2.06 31.80 -14.45
N ALA A 505 3.15 31.90 -15.21
CA ALA A 505 4.03 30.76 -15.43
C ALA A 505 4.56 30.19 -14.11
N ASP A 506 4.70 28.87 -14.04
CA ASP A 506 5.10 28.11 -12.85
C ASP A 506 4.13 28.20 -11.64
N ALA A 507 2.98 28.85 -11.80
CA ALA A 507 1.98 28.90 -10.73
C ALA A 507 1.38 27.53 -10.43
N ILE A 508 1.18 27.26 -9.13
CA ILE A 508 0.38 26.14 -8.65
C ILE A 508 -1.02 26.69 -8.35
N VAL A 509 -1.98 26.32 -9.17
CA VAL A 509 -3.36 26.79 -9.08
C VAL A 509 -4.21 25.73 -8.40
N GLU A 510 -4.82 26.08 -7.27
CA GLU A 510 -5.78 25.21 -6.57
C GLU A 510 -7.20 25.62 -6.97
N ILE A 511 -7.91 24.70 -7.60
CA ILE A 511 -9.24 24.93 -8.17
C ILE A 511 -10.26 24.12 -7.39
N LYS A 512 -11.42 24.74 -7.13
CA LYS A 512 -12.55 24.07 -6.50
C LYS A 512 -13.82 24.39 -7.25
N ALA A 513 -14.67 23.38 -7.51
CA ALA A 513 -15.99 23.57 -8.11
C ALA A 513 -17.01 22.60 -7.49
N VAL A 514 -18.23 23.09 -7.31
CA VAL A 514 -19.40 22.29 -6.90
C VAL A 514 -20.64 22.88 -7.55
N LEU A 515 -21.59 22.07 -7.93
CA LEU A 515 -22.90 22.53 -8.36
C LEU A 515 -23.85 22.61 -7.16
N SER A 516 -24.45 23.77 -6.97
CA SER A 516 -25.41 24.06 -5.91
C SER A 516 -26.77 24.42 -6.49
N GLY A 517 -27.78 24.18 -5.71
CA GLY A 517 -29.16 24.59 -5.99
C GLY A 517 -30.04 24.20 -4.81
N TYR A 518 -31.14 24.93 -4.62
CA TYR A 518 -32.07 24.63 -3.53
C TYR A 518 -31.39 24.64 -2.14
N ASP A 519 -30.53 25.62 -1.90
CA ASP A 519 -29.77 25.86 -0.67
C ASP A 519 -28.86 24.70 -0.22
N ARG A 520 -28.39 23.88 -1.16
CA ARG A 520 -27.49 22.76 -0.88
C ARG A 520 -26.56 22.42 -2.04
N ASN A 521 -25.49 21.72 -1.73
CA ASN A 521 -24.65 21.13 -2.74
C ASN A 521 -25.35 19.91 -3.36
N LEU A 522 -25.33 19.82 -4.67
CA LEU A 522 -25.95 18.75 -5.45
C LEU A 522 -24.93 17.76 -6.01
N THR A 523 -23.65 18.15 -6.00
CA THR A 523 -22.55 17.31 -6.48
C THR A 523 -21.49 17.12 -5.38
N GLU A 524 -20.62 16.14 -5.57
CA GLU A 524 -19.34 16.12 -4.89
C GLU A 524 -18.57 17.41 -5.22
N THR A 525 -17.68 17.82 -4.31
CA THR A 525 -16.80 18.96 -4.54
C THR A 525 -15.60 18.48 -5.36
N TRP A 526 -15.53 18.90 -6.60
CA TRP A 526 -14.36 18.71 -7.43
C TRP A 526 -13.26 19.67 -6.97
N VAL A 527 -12.06 19.14 -6.73
CA VAL A 527 -10.85 19.91 -6.41
C VAL A 527 -9.73 19.46 -7.34
N TYR A 528 -8.93 20.40 -7.83
CA TYR A 528 -7.87 20.11 -8.80
C TYR A 528 -6.67 21.01 -8.56
N GLN A 529 -5.47 20.46 -8.70
CA GLN A 529 -4.24 21.22 -8.70
C GLN A 529 -3.70 21.27 -10.13
N TRP A 530 -3.62 22.47 -10.68
CA TRP A 530 -3.01 22.70 -11.98
C TRP A 530 -1.67 23.42 -11.81
N ILE A 531 -0.60 22.82 -12.34
CA ILE A 531 0.72 23.44 -12.42
C ILE A 531 0.87 24.00 -13.83
N ASN A 532 0.97 25.33 -13.95
CA ASN A 532 1.15 26.02 -15.21
C ASN A 532 2.64 26.04 -15.56
N ALA A 533 3.17 24.90 -16.08
CA ALA A 533 4.58 24.70 -16.40
C ALA A 533 4.88 25.06 -17.87
#